data_4db9f0aff67199bbb8c60b34ef247418
#
_entry.id   4db9f0aff67199bbb8c60b34ef247418
#
_cell.length_a   1.000
_cell.length_b   1.000
_cell.length_c   1.000
_cell.angle_alpha   90.00
_cell.angle_beta   90.00
_cell.angle_gamma   90.00
#
_symmetry.space_group_name_H-M   'P 1'
#
loop_
_entity.id
_entity.type
_entity.pdbx_description
1 polymer ?
#
loop_
_entity_poly.entity_id
_entity_poly.type
_entity_poly.pdbx_seq_one_letter_code
_entity_poly.pdbx_strand_id
1 'polypeptide(L)'
;MAVAWSAAINGVFRTGTRLPALPLAIFLPVIIGAPLLLLSKRVGQVLDAMPASWLVALQLYRVFGSWALAAGLRGTLPGVFGVPAGIGDTLTGLFAVPAAIAVATGTAQGRRAAIAWNILGLADFAVAITLGAITSPGPFQLIVPDVPSIGAGAYPGVLTPAFVVPSSILLHALSLRQLRRRRRAEAARR
;
A
#
# COMPACT_ATOMS: atom_id res chain seq x y z
N MET A 1 -13.56 4.22 -4.72
CA MET A 1 -12.94 5.53 -4.98
C MET A 1 -13.89 6.68 -4.69
N ALA A 2 -15.11 6.74 -5.27
CA ALA A 2 -16.08 7.83 -5.06
C ALA A 2 -16.39 8.09 -3.58
N VAL A 3 -16.60 7.05 -2.76
CA VAL A 3 -16.91 7.18 -1.33
C VAL A 3 -15.75 7.82 -0.56
N ALA A 4 -14.50 7.35 -0.78
CA ALA A 4 -13.32 7.91 -0.13
C ALA A 4 -13.09 9.37 -0.54
N TRP A 5 -13.33 9.69 -1.80
CA TRP A 5 -13.22 11.04 -2.35
C TRP A 5 -14.28 11.99 -1.76
N SER A 6 -15.54 11.56 -1.72
CA SER A 6 -16.62 12.32 -1.10
C SER A 6 -16.37 12.56 0.40
N ALA A 7 -15.96 11.53 1.14
CA ALA A 7 -15.62 11.65 2.55
C ALA A 7 -14.43 12.61 2.80
N ALA A 8 -13.42 12.59 1.92
CA ALA A 8 -12.27 13.48 1.99
C ALA A 8 -12.64 14.95 1.79
N ILE A 9 -13.45 15.24 0.78
CA ILE A 9 -13.94 16.62 0.50
C ILE A 9 -14.79 17.14 1.66
N ASN A 10 -15.65 16.28 2.23
CA ASN A 10 -16.53 16.64 3.35
C ASN A 10 -15.79 16.68 4.70
N GLY A 11 -14.47 16.51 4.73
CA GLY A 11 -13.65 16.65 5.94
C GLY A 11 -13.87 15.56 6.99
N VAL A 12 -14.41 14.40 6.61
CA VAL A 12 -14.65 13.26 7.52
C VAL A 12 -13.38 12.78 8.21
N PHE A 13 -12.22 12.99 7.59
CA PHE A 13 -10.92 12.56 8.09
C PHE A 13 -10.18 13.64 8.92
N ARG A 14 -10.83 14.78 9.19
CA ARG A 14 -10.22 15.83 10.02
C ARG A 14 -10.05 15.35 11.45
N THR A 15 -8.95 15.77 12.09
CA THR A 15 -8.69 15.50 13.50
C THR A 15 -9.78 16.13 14.38
N GLY A 16 -10.24 15.39 15.40
CA GLY A 16 -11.29 15.86 16.31
C GLY A 16 -12.67 15.23 16.08
N THR A 17 -12.83 14.38 15.06
CA THR A 17 -14.05 13.56 14.94
C THR A 17 -14.05 12.44 15.99
N ARG A 18 -15.22 12.13 16.59
CA ARG A 18 -15.37 11.06 17.58
C ARG A 18 -15.02 9.66 17.06
N LEU A 19 -15.04 9.47 15.73
CA LEU A 19 -14.69 8.20 15.09
C LEU A 19 -13.26 8.27 14.54
N PRO A 20 -12.46 7.20 14.69
CA PRO A 20 -11.13 7.09 14.11
C PRO A 20 -11.24 6.83 12.60
N ALA A 21 -11.78 7.81 11.86
CA ALA A 21 -12.16 7.65 10.45
C ALA A 21 -10.99 7.24 9.55
N LEU A 22 -9.80 7.78 9.79
CA LEU A 22 -8.63 7.45 8.97
C LEU A 22 -8.11 6.02 9.22
N PRO A 23 -7.89 5.56 10.47
CA PRO A 23 -7.62 4.14 10.73
C PRO A 23 -8.68 3.19 10.14
N LEU A 24 -9.96 3.51 10.28
CA LEU A 24 -11.04 2.71 9.70
C LEU A 24 -10.94 2.66 8.16
N ALA A 25 -10.65 3.77 7.51
CA ALA A 25 -10.48 3.82 6.06
C ALA A 25 -9.29 2.98 5.57
N ILE A 26 -8.23 2.88 6.37
CA ILE A 26 -7.05 2.04 6.05
C ILE A 26 -7.36 0.56 6.29
N PHE A 27 -7.82 0.21 7.49
CA PHE A 27 -7.87 -1.18 7.92
C PHE A 27 -9.15 -1.91 7.51
N LEU A 28 -10.30 -1.24 7.48
CA LEU A 28 -11.58 -1.89 7.17
C LEU A 28 -11.60 -2.53 5.77
N PRO A 29 -11.16 -1.84 4.70
CA PRO A 29 -11.07 -2.47 3.38
C PRO A 29 -10.11 -3.65 3.33
N VAL A 30 -9.03 -3.62 4.11
CA VAL A 30 -8.06 -4.72 4.18
C VAL A 30 -8.65 -5.90 4.96
N ILE A 31 -9.25 -5.65 6.13
CA ILE A 31 -9.84 -6.71 6.98
C ILE A 31 -10.99 -7.43 6.27
N ILE A 32 -11.83 -6.70 5.55
CA ILE A 32 -12.96 -7.29 4.80
C ILE A 32 -12.50 -7.80 3.43
N GLY A 33 -11.72 -7.00 2.71
CA GLY A 33 -11.32 -7.30 1.34
C GLY A 33 -10.32 -8.45 1.24
N ALA A 34 -9.36 -8.56 2.17
CA ALA A 34 -8.36 -9.61 2.10
C ALA A 34 -8.98 -11.02 2.19
N PRO A 35 -9.83 -11.37 3.18
CA PRO A 35 -10.49 -12.66 3.20
C PRO A 35 -11.34 -12.93 1.94
N LEU A 36 -12.14 -11.96 1.52
CA LEU A 36 -12.98 -12.09 0.32
C LEU A 36 -12.15 -12.36 -0.93
N LEU A 37 -11.08 -11.60 -1.13
CA LEU A 37 -10.20 -11.72 -2.29
C LEU A 37 -9.29 -12.96 -2.19
N LEU A 38 -8.79 -13.31 -1.01
CA LEU A 38 -7.85 -14.42 -0.85
C LEU A 38 -8.53 -15.78 -0.82
N LEU A 39 -9.80 -15.89 -0.38
CA LEU A 39 -10.54 -17.14 -0.28
C LEU A 39 -11.44 -17.42 -1.48
N SER A 40 -11.80 -16.40 -2.26
CA SER A 40 -12.70 -16.54 -3.41
C SER A 40 -12.11 -17.44 -4.51
N LYS A 41 -12.87 -18.48 -4.89
CA LYS A 41 -12.51 -19.36 -6.02
C LYS A 41 -12.51 -18.60 -7.35
N ARG A 42 -13.48 -17.67 -7.55
CA ARG A 42 -13.58 -16.84 -8.78
C ARG A 42 -12.36 -15.94 -8.93
N VAL A 43 -11.94 -15.27 -7.86
CA VAL A 43 -10.71 -14.47 -7.88
C VAL A 43 -9.50 -15.36 -8.20
N GLY A 44 -9.45 -16.59 -7.65
CA GLY A 44 -8.40 -17.55 -8.00
C GLY A 44 -8.34 -17.88 -9.49
N GLN A 45 -9.47 -18.08 -10.15
CA GLN A 45 -9.55 -18.33 -11.59
C GLN A 45 -9.06 -17.13 -12.41
N VAL A 46 -9.46 -15.92 -12.04
CA VAL A 46 -8.98 -14.69 -12.68
C VAL A 46 -7.45 -14.57 -12.55
N LEU A 47 -6.92 -14.80 -11.33
CA LEU A 47 -5.48 -14.76 -11.10
C LEU A 47 -4.71 -15.81 -11.91
N ASP A 48 -5.30 -16.98 -12.17
CA ASP A 48 -4.68 -18.02 -13.00
C ASP A 48 -4.64 -17.60 -14.48
N ALA A 49 -5.66 -16.87 -14.94
CA ALA A 49 -5.79 -16.43 -16.33
C ALA A 49 -4.91 -15.21 -16.67
N MET A 50 -4.58 -14.35 -15.70
CA MET A 50 -3.82 -13.13 -15.95
C MET A 50 -2.31 -13.30 -15.74
N PRO A 51 -1.45 -12.56 -16.49
CA PRO A 51 0.00 -12.58 -16.26
C PRO A 51 0.36 -12.14 -14.83
N ALA A 52 1.32 -12.83 -14.19
CA ALA A 52 1.75 -12.48 -12.83
C ALA A 52 2.43 -11.11 -12.75
N SER A 53 3.00 -10.65 -13.85
CA SER A 53 3.62 -9.33 -13.98
C SER A 53 2.63 -8.17 -13.84
N TRP A 54 1.34 -8.37 -14.14
CA TRP A 54 0.37 -7.27 -14.12
C TRP A 54 0.13 -6.71 -12.72
N LEU A 55 -0.07 -7.59 -11.72
CA LEU A 55 -0.28 -7.13 -10.33
C LEU A 55 0.97 -6.44 -9.76
N VAL A 56 2.16 -6.86 -10.20
CA VAL A 56 3.42 -6.22 -9.83
C VAL A 56 3.55 -4.86 -10.53
N ALA A 57 3.34 -4.82 -11.85
CA ALA A 57 3.46 -3.59 -12.65
C ALA A 57 2.44 -2.52 -12.23
N LEU A 58 1.23 -2.93 -11.83
CA LEU A 58 0.21 -2.00 -11.33
C LEU A 58 0.69 -1.17 -10.14
N GLN A 59 1.67 -1.62 -9.38
CA GLN A 59 2.22 -0.88 -8.24
C GLN A 59 3.19 0.25 -8.65
N LEU A 60 3.46 0.43 -9.94
CA LEU A 60 4.30 1.53 -10.44
C LEU A 60 3.79 2.91 -9.97
N TYR A 61 2.46 3.06 -9.79
CA TYR A 61 1.88 4.32 -9.32
C TYR A 61 2.40 4.76 -7.94
N ARG A 62 3.00 3.87 -7.15
CA ARG A 62 3.63 4.21 -5.87
C ARG A 62 4.79 5.19 -6.01
N VAL A 63 5.35 5.35 -7.20
CA VAL A 63 6.32 6.42 -7.49
C VAL A 63 5.77 7.81 -7.11
N PHE A 64 4.45 8.01 -7.19
CA PHE A 64 3.81 9.24 -6.71
C PHE A 64 3.95 9.47 -5.20
N GLY A 65 4.36 8.46 -4.42
CA GLY A 65 4.76 8.62 -3.03
C GLY A 65 5.97 9.54 -2.83
N SER A 66 6.74 9.82 -3.90
CA SER A 66 7.76 10.88 -3.93
C SER A 66 7.22 12.25 -3.50
N TRP A 67 5.92 12.47 -3.61
CA TRP A 67 5.26 13.64 -3.02
C TRP A 67 5.46 13.71 -1.49
N ALA A 68 5.29 12.60 -0.77
CA ALA A 68 5.48 12.57 0.68
C ALA A 68 6.94 12.83 1.06
N LEU A 69 7.90 12.27 0.27
CA LEU A 69 9.32 12.56 0.43
C LEU A 69 9.59 14.06 0.26
N ALA A 70 9.10 14.66 -0.83
CA ALA A 70 9.29 16.09 -1.10
C ALA A 70 8.63 16.97 -0.01
N ALA A 71 7.46 16.60 0.48
CA ALA A 71 6.76 17.29 1.54
C ALA A 71 7.50 17.19 2.89
N GLY A 72 8.06 16.02 3.21
CA GLY A 72 8.89 15.81 4.40
C GLY A 72 10.18 16.62 4.36
N LEU A 73 10.87 16.66 3.20
CA LEU A 73 12.10 17.44 3.01
C LEU A 73 11.87 18.95 3.05
N ARG A 74 10.69 19.40 2.61
CA ARG A 74 10.30 20.84 2.63
C ARG A 74 9.69 21.29 3.95
N GLY A 75 9.52 20.38 4.92
CA GLY A 75 8.89 20.70 6.19
C GLY A 75 7.39 21.00 6.11
N THR A 76 6.68 20.51 5.09
CA THR A 76 5.21 20.60 4.98
C THR A 76 4.51 19.35 5.51
N LEU A 77 5.26 18.27 5.74
CA LEU A 77 4.91 17.09 6.53
C LEU A 77 6.01 16.83 7.55
N PRO A 78 5.71 16.13 8.67
CA PRO A 78 6.76 15.69 9.58
C PRO A 78 7.84 14.91 8.84
N GLY A 79 9.10 15.37 8.90
CA GLY A 79 10.20 14.69 8.22
C GLY A 79 10.38 13.24 8.67
N VAL A 80 10.15 12.97 9.97
CA VAL A 80 10.19 11.62 10.56
C VAL A 80 9.15 10.67 9.95
N PHE A 81 8.06 11.16 9.38
CA PHE A 81 7.04 10.38 8.67
C PHE A 81 7.24 10.46 7.15
N GLY A 82 7.25 11.70 6.60
CA GLY A 82 7.19 11.92 5.15
C GLY A 82 8.42 11.40 4.40
N VAL A 83 9.61 11.49 5.02
CA VAL A 83 10.85 11.03 4.37
C VAL A 83 10.89 9.51 4.25
N PRO A 84 10.76 8.71 5.34
CA PRO A 84 10.78 7.26 5.21
C PRO A 84 9.64 6.71 4.34
N ALA A 85 8.40 7.17 4.55
CA ALA A 85 7.25 6.74 3.78
C ALA A 85 7.41 7.07 2.28
N GLY A 86 7.88 8.27 1.95
CA GLY A 86 8.08 8.66 0.56
C GLY A 86 9.24 7.94 -0.13
N ILE A 87 10.33 7.62 0.59
CA ILE A 87 11.43 6.79 0.07
C ILE A 87 10.91 5.38 -0.23
N GLY A 88 10.23 4.76 0.73
CA GLY A 88 9.74 3.39 0.60
C GLY A 88 8.74 3.24 -0.55
N ASP A 89 7.77 4.15 -0.64
CA ASP A 89 6.82 4.19 -1.77
C ASP A 89 7.53 4.36 -3.12
N THR A 90 8.42 5.35 -3.21
CA THR A 90 9.15 5.64 -4.45
C THR A 90 9.98 4.45 -4.90
N LEU A 91 10.75 3.85 -3.99
CA LEU A 91 11.58 2.69 -4.31
C LEU A 91 10.72 1.48 -4.68
N THR A 92 9.64 1.21 -3.94
CA THR A 92 8.72 0.11 -4.27
C THR A 92 8.12 0.30 -5.67
N GLY A 93 7.72 1.53 -6.01
CA GLY A 93 7.19 1.86 -7.33
C GLY A 93 8.23 1.70 -8.43
N LEU A 94 9.44 2.23 -8.27
CA LEU A 94 10.52 2.11 -9.26
C LEU A 94 10.92 0.65 -9.48
N PHE A 95 11.03 -0.14 -8.41
CA PHE A 95 11.37 -1.56 -8.51
C PHE A 95 10.20 -2.45 -8.95
N ALA A 96 8.99 -1.91 -9.09
CA ALA A 96 7.86 -2.66 -9.66
C ALA A 96 8.14 -3.11 -11.12
N VAL A 97 8.78 -2.28 -11.92
CA VAL A 97 9.10 -2.61 -13.32
C VAL A 97 10.08 -3.78 -13.42
N PRO A 98 11.29 -3.73 -12.84
CA PRO A 98 12.22 -4.86 -12.89
C PRO A 98 11.66 -6.12 -12.21
N ALA A 99 10.86 -6.00 -11.14
CA ALA A 99 10.20 -7.15 -10.52
C ALA A 99 9.13 -7.77 -11.45
N ALA A 100 8.37 -6.95 -12.18
CA ALA A 100 7.40 -7.41 -13.17
C ALA A 100 8.07 -8.12 -14.34
N ILE A 101 9.19 -7.59 -14.85
CA ILE A 101 9.99 -8.23 -15.89
C ILE A 101 10.54 -9.56 -15.38
N ALA A 102 11.13 -9.59 -14.17
CA ALA A 102 11.69 -10.79 -13.59
C ALA A 102 10.63 -11.90 -13.43
N VAL A 103 9.43 -11.59 -12.95
CA VAL A 103 8.38 -12.61 -12.80
C VAL A 103 7.80 -13.07 -14.13
N ALA A 104 7.83 -12.24 -15.16
CA ALA A 104 7.38 -12.58 -16.52
C ALA A 104 8.25 -13.67 -17.16
N THR A 105 9.52 -13.82 -16.75
CA THR A 105 10.40 -14.90 -17.26
C THR A 105 9.91 -16.30 -16.88
N GLY A 106 8.98 -16.45 -15.94
CA GLY A 106 8.50 -17.73 -15.43
C GLY A 106 9.52 -18.53 -14.62
N THR A 107 10.73 -18.01 -14.41
CA THR A 107 11.79 -18.69 -13.66
C THR A 107 11.55 -18.71 -12.16
N ALA A 108 12.16 -19.67 -11.46
CA ALA A 108 12.12 -19.74 -9.99
C ALA A 108 12.78 -18.51 -9.35
N GLN A 109 13.83 -17.98 -9.98
CA GLN A 109 14.52 -16.76 -9.52
C GLN A 109 13.63 -15.52 -9.69
N GLY A 110 12.99 -15.34 -10.83
CA GLY A 110 12.06 -14.24 -11.07
C GLY A 110 10.88 -14.26 -10.10
N ARG A 111 10.36 -15.45 -9.78
CA ARG A 111 9.31 -15.61 -8.75
C ARG A 111 9.82 -15.21 -7.36
N ARG A 112 11.04 -15.61 -6.97
CA ARG A 112 11.64 -15.22 -5.68
C ARG A 112 11.82 -13.72 -5.59
N ALA A 113 12.31 -13.08 -6.65
CA ALA A 113 12.47 -11.62 -6.74
C ALA A 113 11.13 -10.90 -6.54
N ALA A 114 10.06 -11.35 -7.23
CA ALA A 114 8.73 -10.77 -7.06
C ALA A 114 8.16 -11.00 -5.64
N ILE A 115 8.41 -12.14 -5.01
CA ILE A 115 8.00 -12.39 -3.62
C ILE A 115 8.75 -11.44 -2.67
N ALA A 116 10.07 -11.31 -2.80
CA ALA A 116 10.88 -10.41 -1.98
C ALA A 116 10.40 -8.96 -2.13
N TRP A 117 10.18 -8.52 -3.37
CA TRP A 117 9.65 -7.20 -3.66
C TRP A 117 8.24 -6.97 -3.03
N ASN A 118 7.33 -7.95 -3.09
CA ASN A 118 6.03 -7.85 -2.44
C ASN A 118 6.16 -7.72 -0.91
N ILE A 119 7.08 -8.47 -0.29
CA ILE A 119 7.34 -8.40 1.16
C ILE A 119 7.89 -7.03 1.54
N LEU A 120 8.85 -6.50 0.76
CA LEU A 120 9.40 -5.15 0.98
C LEU A 120 8.32 -4.08 0.87
N GLY A 121 7.43 -4.16 -0.14
CA GLY A 121 6.34 -3.21 -0.29
C GLY A 121 5.30 -3.26 0.84
N LEU A 122 5.05 -4.44 1.42
CA LEU A 122 4.19 -4.58 2.60
C LEU A 122 4.89 -4.06 3.87
N ALA A 123 6.21 -4.31 4.01
CA ALA A 123 6.99 -3.80 5.13
C ALA A 123 7.05 -2.27 5.13
N ASP A 124 7.18 -1.66 3.95
CA ASP A 124 7.10 -0.21 3.80
C ASP A 124 5.77 0.36 4.30
N PHE A 125 4.63 -0.25 3.96
CA PHE A 125 3.35 0.17 4.53
C PHE A 125 3.28 0.01 6.04
N ALA A 126 3.87 -1.05 6.61
CA ALA A 126 3.93 -1.20 8.06
C ALA A 126 4.70 -0.03 8.71
N VAL A 127 5.83 0.37 8.13
CA VAL A 127 6.62 1.53 8.57
C VAL A 127 5.81 2.81 8.42
N ALA A 128 5.23 3.07 7.24
CA ALA A 128 4.49 4.29 6.95
C ALA A 128 3.27 4.46 7.87
N ILE A 129 2.48 3.39 8.07
CA ILE A 129 1.31 3.40 8.96
C ILE A 129 1.74 3.62 10.41
N THR A 130 2.80 2.95 10.87
CA THR A 130 3.31 3.11 12.23
C THR A 130 3.79 4.54 12.46
N LEU A 131 4.65 5.07 11.59
CA LEU A 131 5.15 6.44 11.71
C LEU A 131 4.01 7.46 11.61
N GLY A 132 3.06 7.25 10.71
CA GLY A 132 1.86 8.08 10.61
C GLY A 132 1.04 8.08 11.90
N ALA A 133 0.84 6.92 12.53
CA ALA A 133 0.09 6.81 13.77
C ALA A 133 0.79 7.50 14.96
N ILE A 134 2.10 7.28 15.12
CA ILE A 134 2.85 7.82 16.27
C ILE A 134 3.20 9.31 16.14
N THR A 135 3.08 9.89 14.95
CA THR A 135 3.32 11.32 14.71
C THR A 135 2.04 12.14 14.55
N SER A 136 0.89 11.48 14.40
CA SER A 136 -0.41 12.17 14.28
C SER A 136 -1.05 12.42 15.63
N PRO A 137 -1.75 13.55 15.82
CA PRO A 137 -2.52 13.81 17.04
C PRO A 137 -3.54 12.70 17.29
N GLY A 138 -3.52 12.14 18.50
CA GLY A 138 -4.46 11.06 18.91
C GLY A 138 -3.89 10.15 19.99
N PRO A 139 -4.60 9.06 20.33
CA PRO A 139 -4.25 8.19 21.45
C PRO A 139 -2.94 7.40 21.23
N PHE A 140 -2.46 7.32 20.00
CA PHE A 140 -1.21 6.62 19.65
C PHE A 140 -0.05 7.57 19.38
N GLN A 141 -0.22 8.88 19.59
CA GLN A 141 0.84 9.85 19.40
C GLN A 141 1.96 9.65 20.42
N LEU A 142 3.16 9.31 19.96
CA LEU A 142 4.38 9.18 20.76
C LEU A 142 5.39 10.27 20.47
N ILE A 143 5.33 10.83 19.26
CA ILE A 143 6.22 11.87 18.77
C ILE A 143 5.37 13.08 18.44
N VAL A 144 5.69 14.23 19.05
CA VAL A 144 5.10 15.52 18.69
C VAL A 144 6.06 16.20 17.72
N PRO A 145 5.79 16.17 16.42
CA PRO A 145 6.69 16.79 15.44
C PRO A 145 6.45 18.30 15.39
N ASP A 146 7.49 19.07 15.00
CA ASP A 146 7.41 20.53 14.83
C ASP A 146 6.36 20.93 13.78
N VAL A 147 6.18 20.08 12.76
CA VAL A 147 5.15 20.25 11.72
C VAL A 147 4.08 19.19 11.93
N PRO A 148 2.80 19.57 12.15
CA PRO A 148 1.74 18.61 12.39
C PRO A 148 1.39 17.81 11.13
N SER A 149 1.03 16.51 11.31
CA SER A 149 0.63 15.60 10.22
C SER A 149 -0.74 15.93 9.59
N ILE A 150 -1.31 17.10 9.87
CA ILE A 150 -2.66 17.52 9.41
C ILE A 150 -2.78 17.47 7.89
N GLY A 151 -1.70 17.75 7.16
CA GLY A 151 -1.67 17.67 5.70
C GLY A 151 -1.95 16.28 5.13
N ALA A 152 -1.59 15.21 5.86
CA ALA A 152 -1.90 13.85 5.46
C ALA A 152 -3.39 13.48 5.64
N GLY A 153 -4.10 14.17 6.53
CA GLY A 153 -5.55 14.01 6.75
C GLY A 153 -6.43 14.95 5.94
N ALA A 154 -5.84 15.91 5.22
CA ALA A 154 -6.57 16.86 4.39
C ALA A 154 -6.57 16.42 2.92
N TYR A 155 -7.63 16.82 2.18
CA TYR A 155 -7.69 16.62 0.74
C TYR A 155 -6.62 17.49 0.02
N PRO A 156 -5.92 17.00 -1.00
CA PRO A 156 -6.00 15.66 -1.60
C PRO A 156 -5.13 14.59 -0.90
N GLY A 157 -4.24 14.95 0.02
CA GLY A 157 -3.26 14.07 0.67
C GLY A 157 -3.90 12.84 1.34
N VAL A 158 -5.07 13.02 1.95
CA VAL A 158 -5.82 11.95 2.63
C VAL A 158 -6.24 10.78 1.73
N LEU A 159 -6.27 10.99 0.41
CA LEU A 159 -6.57 9.90 -0.54
C LEU A 159 -5.47 8.83 -0.52
N THR A 160 -4.23 9.20 -0.18
CA THR A 160 -3.14 8.23 -0.04
C THR A 160 -3.44 7.22 1.08
N PRO A 161 -3.60 7.58 2.35
CA PRO A 161 -3.91 6.61 3.40
C PRO A 161 -5.32 6.02 3.28
N ALA A 162 -6.33 6.76 2.81
CA ALA A 162 -7.72 6.26 2.78
C ALA A 162 -8.06 5.37 1.59
N PHE A 163 -7.28 5.42 0.50
CA PHE A 163 -7.55 4.63 -0.70
C PHE A 163 -6.32 3.92 -1.25
N VAL A 164 -5.21 4.65 -1.47
CA VAL A 164 -4.01 4.09 -2.12
C VAL A 164 -3.39 2.99 -1.25
N VAL A 165 -3.21 3.23 0.03
CA VAL A 165 -2.60 2.26 0.97
C VAL A 165 -3.40 0.96 1.04
N PRO A 166 -4.71 0.93 1.38
CA PRO A 166 -5.44 -0.32 1.45
C PRO A 166 -5.53 -1.05 0.11
N SER A 167 -5.68 -0.33 -1.00
CA SER A 167 -5.68 -0.92 -2.35
C SER A 167 -4.34 -1.58 -2.68
N SER A 168 -3.22 -0.94 -2.35
CA SER A 168 -1.88 -1.49 -2.56
C SER A 168 -1.62 -2.74 -1.71
N ILE A 169 -2.03 -2.73 -0.44
CA ILE A 169 -1.92 -3.90 0.44
C ILE A 169 -2.67 -5.09 -0.18
N LEU A 170 -3.90 -4.88 -0.66
CA LEU A 170 -4.69 -5.92 -1.31
C LEU A 170 -4.04 -6.40 -2.62
N LEU A 171 -3.46 -5.52 -3.42
CA LEU A 171 -2.74 -5.89 -4.64
C LEU A 171 -1.49 -6.73 -4.32
N HIS A 172 -0.70 -6.39 -3.29
CA HIS A 172 0.42 -7.21 -2.83
C HIS A 172 -0.06 -8.60 -2.37
N ALA A 173 -1.15 -8.65 -1.59
CA ALA A 173 -1.74 -9.91 -1.14
C ALA A 173 -2.20 -10.80 -2.31
N LEU A 174 -2.86 -10.22 -3.32
CA LEU A 174 -3.26 -10.91 -4.54
C LEU A 174 -2.07 -11.40 -5.37
N SER A 175 -1.03 -10.59 -5.52
CA SER A 175 0.21 -10.97 -6.18
C SER A 175 0.86 -12.17 -5.50
N LEU A 176 1.02 -12.14 -4.17
CA LEU A 176 1.55 -13.25 -3.39
C LEU A 176 0.69 -14.52 -3.51
N ARG A 177 -0.64 -14.37 -3.49
CA ARG A 177 -1.58 -15.48 -3.73
C ARG A 177 -1.36 -16.11 -5.11
N GLN A 178 -1.26 -15.29 -6.17
CA GLN A 178 -1.04 -15.76 -7.53
C GLN A 178 0.28 -16.53 -7.65
N LEU A 179 1.37 -15.98 -7.11
CA LEU A 179 2.68 -16.62 -7.14
C LEU A 179 2.69 -17.97 -6.41
N ARG A 180 1.97 -18.08 -5.26
CA ARG A 180 1.80 -19.34 -4.53
C ARG A 180 0.99 -20.37 -5.34
N ARG A 181 -0.09 -19.95 -5.98
CA ARG A 181 -0.92 -20.83 -6.82
C ARG A 181 -0.13 -21.43 -7.99
N ARG A 182 0.61 -20.58 -8.71
CA ARG A 182 1.46 -21.02 -9.83
C ARG A 182 2.53 -22.02 -9.38
N ARG A 183 3.20 -21.75 -8.26
CA ARG A 183 4.17 -22.69 -7.68
C ARG A 183 3.55 -24.06 -7.37
N ARG A 184 2.32 -24.10 -6.81
CA ARG A 184 1.62 -25.34 -6.52
C ARG A 184 1.24 -26.10 -7.81
N ALA A 185 0.76 -25.41 -8.83
CA ALA A 185 0.45 -25.99 -10.12
C ALA A 185 1.68 -26.58 -10.83
N GLU A 186 2.84 -25.91 -10.75
CA GLU A 186 4.10 -26.43 -11.27
C GLU A 186 4.56 -27.70 -10.52
N ALA A 187 4.44 -27.71 -9.19
CA ALA A 187 4.80 -28.87 -8.37
C ALA A 187 3.91 -30.09 -8.62
N ALA A 188 2.62 -29.89 -8.94
CA ALA A 188 1.68 -30.95 -9.24
C ALA A 188 1.86 -31.56 -10.64
N ARG A 189 2.64 -30.93 -11.52
CA ARG A 189 2.93 -31.41 -12.89
C ARG A 189 4.24 -32.21 -12.99
N ARG A 190 5.03 -32.23 -11.92
CA ARG A 190 6.29 -33.01 -11.79
C ARG A 190 6.04 -34.35 -11.14
#